data_d2e0a0cf9ba3497d5a645ad83bd6abbb
#
_entry.id   d2e0a0cf9ba3497d5a645ad83bd6abbb
#
_cell.length_a   1.000
_cell.length_b   1.000
_cell.length_c   1.000
_cell.angle_alpha   90.00
_cell.angle_beta   90.00
_cell.angle_gamma   90.00
#
_symmetry.space_group_name_H-M   'P 1'
#
loop_
_entity.id
_entity.type
_entity.pdbx_description
1 polymer ?
#
loop_
_entity_poly.entity_id
_entity_poly.type
_entity_poly.pdbx_seq_one_letter_code
_entity_poly.pdbx_strand_id
1 'polypeptide(L)'
;MNTTKALMAAVLVAALTATAPTTATTVQRVMEDQGGPACQLSVPTTSTQVRPRASGMRNEGTTSAFVICQFTATSTPFTQASIVLASIDGADHSLSCTAMSGYVTQTAYYSTFNIFVHASDTAGTSVGWNSGYFDPSLGTLPSRGFSVTCSLPPGMAIVGTYAFYDEDVGS
;
A
#
# COMPACT_ATOMS: atom_id res chain seq x y z
N MET A 1 -79.49 -43.58 7.18
CA MET A 1 -78.48 -43.38 6.14
C MET A 1 -77.77 -42.07 6.48
N ASN A 2 -76.68 -42.15 7.23
CA ASN A 2 -75.87 -40.96 7.63
C ASN A 2 -74.43 -41.13 7.09
N THR A 3 -74.12 -40.35 6.11
CA THR A 3 -72.79 -40.28 5.52
C THR A 3 -71.95 -39.19 6.25
N THR A 4 -71.04 -39.66 7.08
CA THR A 4 -70.06 -38.80 7.78
C THR A 4 -68.91 -38.44 6.79
N LYS A 5 -68.80 -37.16 6.46
CA LYS A 5 -67.67 -36.65 5.70
C LYS A 5 -66.54 -36.35 6.65
N ALA A 6 -65.44 -37.09 6.51
CA ALA A 6 -64.17 -36.77 7.20
C ALA A 6 -63.43 -35.69 6.46
N LEU A 7 -63.14 -34.53 7.11
CA LEU A 7 -62.28 -33.49 6.66
C LEU A 7 -60.80 -33.84 7.05
N MET A 8 -59.99 -34.13 6.08
CA MET A 8 -58.48 -34.16 6.28
C MET A 8 -57.96 -32.78 6.22
N ALA A 9 -57.47 -32.24 7.34
CA ALA A 9 -56.71 -31.03 7.40
C ALA A 9 -55.25 -31.36 7.12
N ALA A 10 -54.70 -30.90 5.94
CA ALA A 10 -53.29 -30.99 5.63
C ALA A 10 -52.56 -29.82 6.31
N VAL A 11 -51.69 -30.10 7.27
CA VAL A 11 -50.81 -29.13 7.90
C VAL A 11 -49.56 -28.98 7.03
N LEU A 12 -49.48 -27.88 6.31
CA LEU A 12 -48.24 -27.48 5.59
C LEU A 12 -47.25 -26.92 6.61
N VAL A 13 -46.21 -27.69 6.97
CA VAL A 13 -45.07 -27.20 7.73
C VAL A 13 -44.12 -26.48 6.76
N ALA A 14 -44.18 -25.15 6.71
CA ALA A 14 -43.20 -24.35 6.00
C ALA A 14 -41.91 -24.34 6.81
N ALA A 15 -40.91 -25.11 6.36
CA ALA A 15 -39.56 -25.04 6.90
C ALA A 15 -38.90 -23.69 6.46
N LEU A 16 -38.87 -22.71 7.36
CA LEU A 16 -38.05 -21.52 7.20
C LEU A 16 -36.57 -21.94 7.34
N THR A 17 -35.89 -22.12 6.22
CA THR A 17 -34.44 -22.23 6.20
C THR A 17 -33.89 -20.84 6.50
N ALA A 18 -33.48 -20.58 7.74
CA ALA A 18 -32.70 -19.41 8.11
C ALA A 18 -31.34 -19.55 7.46
N THR A 19 -31.10 -18.82 6.36
CA THR A 19 -29.74 -18.62 5.81
C THR A 19 -28.99 -17.74 6.80
N ALA A 20 -28.05 -18.34 7.54
CA ALA A 20 -27.12 -17.57 8.36
C ALA A 20 -26.34 -16.63 7.43
N PRO A 21 -26.15 -15.35 7.79
CA PRO A 21 -25.28 -14.48 7.04
C PRO A 21 -23.86 -15.06 7.08
N THR A 22 -23.33 -15.47 5.93
CA THR A 22 -21.92 -15.82 5.80
C THR A 22 -21.13 -14.52 5.95
N THR A 23 -20.42 -14.36 7.05
CA THR A 23 -19.49 -13.25 7.22
C THR A 23 -18.27 -13.53 6.35
N ALA A 24 -18.03 -12.66 5.36
CA ALA A 24 -16.80 -12.70 4.58
C ALA A 24 -15.59 -12.63 5.52
N THR A 25 -14.66 -13.56 5.39
CA THR A 25 -13.41 -13.55 6.16
C THR A 25 -12.38 -12.74 5.37
N THR A 26 -11.92 -11.64 5.96
CA THR A 26 -10.83 -10.83 5.38
C THR A 26 -9.48 -11.25 5.97
N VAL A 27 -8.47 -11.34 5.12
CA VAL A 27 -7.09 -11.61 5.52
C VAL A 27 -6.22 -10.46 5.01
N GLN A 28 -5.44 -9.86 5.92
CA GLN A 28 -4.47 -8.85 5.52
C GLN A 28 -3.35 -9.48 4.70
N ARG A 29 -3.07 -8.87 3.56
CA ARG A 29 -2.01 -9.24 2.63
C ARG A 29 -1.00 -8.11 2.52
N VAL A 30 0.20 -8.46 2.09
CA VAL A 30 1.24 -7.49 1.74
C VAL A 30 1.76 -7.79 0.34
N MET A 31 1.87 -6.74 -0.47
CA MET A 31 2.62 -6.73 -1.71
C MET A 31 3.95 -6.03 -1.45
N GLU A 32 5.04 -6.70 -1.75
CA GLU A 32 6.38 -6.18 -1.56
C GLU A 32 7.11 -6.12 -2.90
N ASP A 33 7.67 -4.95 -3.21
CA ASP A 33 8.54 -4.76 -4.36
C ASP A 33 9.89 -4.23 -3.90
N GLN A 34 10.97 -4.70 -4.52
CA GLN A 34 12.30 -4.17 -4.27
C GLN A 34 12.43 -2.75 -4.84
N GLY A 35 13.12 -1.87 -4.11
CA GLY A 35 13.29 -0.47 -4.52
C GLY A 35 14.01 -0.28 -5.86
N GLY A 36 14.85 -1.24 -6.27
CA GLY A 36 15.52 -1.21 -7.58
C GLY A 36 14.52 -1.16 -8.75
N PRO A 37 13.66 -2.16 -8.93
CA PRO A 37 12.68 -2.17 -10.00
C PRO A 37 11.48 -1.23 -9.74
N ALA A 38 11.10 -1.00 -8.48
CA ALA A 38 9.93 -0.18 -8.13
C ALA A 38 10.18 1.32 -8.28
N CYS A 39 11.45 1.76 -8.26
CA CYS A 39 11.81 3.17 -8.22
C CYS A 39 12.62 3.60 -9.44
N GLN A 40 12.49 4.86 -9.81
CA GLN A 40 13.24 5.48 -10.92
C GLN A 40 13.58 6.95 -10.59
N LEU A 41 14.56 7.52 -11.29
CA LEU A 41 14.78 8.96 -11.24
C LEU A 41 13.55 9.72 -11.77
N SER A 42 13.15 10.76 -11.06
CA SER A 42 12.10 11.68 -11.51
C SER A 42 12.48 12.41 -12.80
N VAL A 43 13.78 12.71 -12.95
CA VAL A 43 14.37 13.25 -14.19
C VAL A 43 15.47 12.29 -14.64
N PRO A 44 15.20 11.38 -15.57
CA PRO A 44 16.04 10.20 -15.85
C PRO A 44 17.42 10.51 -16.41
N THR A 45 17.70 11.74 -16.83
CA THR A 45 18.98 12.12 -17.47
C THR A 45 19.95 12.83 -16.53
N THR A 46 19.58 13.07 -15.27
CA THR A 46 20.36 13.98 -14.40
C THR A 46 21.46 13.32 -13.60
N SER A 47 21.44 11.99 -13.41
CA SER A 47 22.49 11.31 -12.66
C SER A 47 22.63 9.85 -13.04
N THR A 48 23.84 9.46 -13.44
CA THR A 48 24.22 8.07 -13.66
C THR A 48 24.61 7.36 -12.36
N GLN A 49 24.68 8.09 -11.24
CA GLN A 49 25.09 7.57 -9.94
C GLN A 49 23.89 7.27 -9.03
N VAL A 50 22.71 7.75 -9.39
CA VAL A 50 21.45 7.33 -8.77
C VAL A 50 20.84 6.27 -9.66
N ARG A 51 20.89 5.02 -9.21
CA ARG A 51 20.58 3.88 -10.07
C ARG A 51 20.05 2.68 -9.30
N PRO A 52 19.27 1.81 -9.97
CA PRO A 52 18.85 0.55 -9.37
C PRO A 52 20.04 -0.39 -9.13
N ARG A 53 20.02 -1.04 -7.99
CA ARG A 53 20.90 -2.12 -7.59
C ARG A 53 20.04 -3.29 -7.10
N ALA A 54 20.62 -4.46 -6.97
CA ALA A 54 19.94 -5.62 -6.40
C ALA A 54 19.37 -5.37 -4.99
N SER A 55 19.95 -4.43 -4.25
CA SER A 55 19.55 -4.08 -2.88
C SER A 55 18.80 -2.74 -2.77
N GLY A 56 18.18 -2.27 -3.86
CA GLY A 56 17.37 -1.06 -3.86
C GLY A 56 17.82 0.01 -4.85
N MET A 57 17.10 1.12 -4.86
CA MET A 57 17.46 2.33 -5.62
C MET A 57 18.42 3.16 -4.77
N ARG A 58 19.67 3.33 -5.23
CA ARG A 58 20.75 3.94 -4.46
C ARG A 58 21.19 5.26 -5.06
N ASN A 59 21.50 6.22 -4.19
CA ASN A 59 22.25 7.42 -4.55
C ASN A 59 23.73 7.25 -4.14
N GLU A 60 24.55 6.87 -5.09
CA GLU A 60 26.01 6.73 -4.96
C GLU A 60 26.73 8.01 -5.44
N GLY A 61 26.00 9.09 -5.67
CA GLY A 61 26.51 10.39 -6.12
C GLY A 61 26.90 11.32 -4.99
N THR A 62 27.05 12.59 -5.33
CA THR A 62 27.46 13.66 -4.39
C THR A 62 26.37 14.71 -4.17
N THR A 63 25.25 14.61 -4.88
CA THR A 63 24.10 15.52 -4.79
C THR A 63 22.81 14.75 -4.59
N SER A 64 21.84 15.37 -3.92
CA SER A 64 20.50 14.81 -3.81
C SER A 64 19.82 14.70 -5.16
N ALA A 65 18.96 13.68 -5.32
CA ALA A 65 18.16 13.49 -6.52
C ALA A 65 16.73 13.09 -6.16
N PHE A 66 15.78 13.50 -7.00
CA PHE A 66 14.39 13.07 -6.83
C PHE A 66 14.18 11.69 -7.43
N VAL A 67 13.74 10.77 -6.59
CA VAL A 67 13.42 9.38 -6.93
C VAL A 67 11.92 9.16 -6.73
N ILE A 68 11.25 8.63 -7.75
CA ILE A 68 9.85 8.24 -7.68
C ILE A 68 9.77 6.72 -7.56
N CYS A 69 9.00 6.23 -6.59
CA CYS A 69 8.67 4.83 -6.43
C CYS A 69 7.19 4.61 -6.71
N GLN A 70 6.89 3.62 -7.54
CA GLN A 70 5.55 3.15 -7.85
C GLN A 70 5.21 1.97 -6.94
N PHE A 71 3.92 1.80 -6.67
CA PHE A 71 3.41 0.65 -5.92
C PHE A 71 2.65 -0.26 -6.87
N THR A 72 2.91 -1.56 -6.76
CA THR A 72 2.17 -2.56 -7.54
C THR A 72 0.70 -2.54 -7.17
N ALA A 73 -0.17 -2.51 -8.19
CA ALA A 73 -1.61 -2.51 -7.99
C ALA A 73 -2.09 -3.80 -7.33
N THR A 74 -3.02 -3.67 -6.38
CA THR A 74 -3.65 -4.79 -5.68
C THR A 74 -5.10 -4.97 -6.10
N SER A 75 -5.71 -6.10 -5.75
CA SER A 75 -7.12 -6.40 -6.05
C SER A 75 -8.08 -5.50 -5.30
N THR A 76 -7.70 -5.05 -4.12
CA THR A 76 -8.47 -4.17 -3.23
C THR A 76 -7.69 -2.90 -2.88
N PRO A 77 -8.35 -1.86 -2.35
CA PRO A 77 -7.69 -0.66 -1.88
C PRO A 77 -6.63 -0.93 -0.81
N PHE A 78 -5.56 -0.12 -0.76
CA PHE A 78 -4.55 -0.22 0.28
C PHE A 78 -5.08 0.26 1.62
N THR A 79 -4.79 -0.47 2.68
CA THR A 79 -4.96 0.00 4.07
C THR A 79 -3.77 0.86 4.47
N GLN A 80 -2.58 0.52 3.96
CA GLN A 80 -1.34 1.27 4.17
C GLN A 80 -0.39 1.04 2.99
N ALA A 81 0.41 2.05 2.67
CA ALA A 81 1.54 1.95 1.76
C ALA A 81 2.80 2.50 2.46
N SER A 82 3.93 1.84 2.31
CA SER A 82 5.19 2.25 2.95
C SER A 82 6.40 2.03 2.07
N ILE A 83 7.46 2.79 2.35
CA ILE A 83 8.79 2.60 1.79
C ILE A 83 9.77 2.27 2.91
N VAL A 84 10.85 1.58 2.59
CA VAL A 84 11.96 1.35 3.50
C VAL A 84 13.20 2.08 2.98
N LEU A 85 13.78 2.90 3.83
CA LEU A 85 14.95 3.72 3.58
C LEU A 85 16.14 3.16 4.36
N ALA A 86 17.34 3.22 3.79
CA ALA A 86 18.56 2.79 4.47
C ALA A 86 19.73 3.72 4.17
N SER A 87 20.56 3.98 5.18
CA SER A 87 21.90 4.55 5.00
C SER A 87 22.83 3.48 4.42
N ILE A 88 23.62 3.84 3.41
CA ILE A 88 24.60 2.95 2.77
C ILE A 88 26.05 3.43 2.94
N ASP A 89 26.26 4.59 3.55
CA ASP A 89 27.57 5.16 3.83
C ASP A 89 27.90 5.18 5.34
N GLY A 90 26.96 4.71 6.18
CA GLY A 90 27.13 4.66 7.63
C GLY A 90 26.97 6.02 8.32
N ALA A 91 26.38 7.00 7.66
CA ALA A 91 26.04 8.29 8.25
C ALA A 91 24.53 8.42 8.51
N ASP A 92 24.15 9.33 9.41
CA ASP A 92 22.77 9.75 9.61
C ASP A 92 22.32 10.68 8.49
N HIS A 93 21.09 10.52 8.03
CA HIS A 93 20.55 11.32 6.93
C HIS A 93 19.16 11.87 7.24
N SER A 94 18.89 13.07 6.71
CA SER A 94 17.55 13.66 6.70
C SER A 94 17.10 13.87 5.25
N LEU A 95 15.85 13.51 4.98
CA LEU A 95 15.24 13.68 3.66
C LEU A 95 13.76 13.96 3.78
N SER A 96 13.16 14.41 2.67
CA SER A 96 11.70 14.51 2.57
C SER A 96 11.16 13.55 1.51
N CYS A 97 10.02 12.93 1.81
CA CYS A 97 9.27 12.11 0.87
C CYS A 97 7.83 12.60 0.82
N THR A 98 7.31 12.76 -0.39
CA THR A 98 5.92 13.13 -0.65
C THR A 98 5.21 11.96 -1.31
N ALA A 99 4.18 11.46 -0.67
CA ALA A 99 3.28 10.49 -1.24
C ALA A 99 2.15 11.20 -2.00
N MET A 100 1.74 10.62 -3.12
CA MET A 100 0.59 11.02 -3.91
C MET A 100 -0.41 9.87 -3.95
N SER A 101 -1.67 10.17 -3.64
CA SER A 101 -2.82 9.26 -3.73
C SER A 101 -3.81 9.79 -4.76
N GLY A 102 -4.12 9.00 -5.79
CA GLY A 102 -5.03 9.36 -6.87
C GLY A 102 -4.36 9.46 -8.25
N TYR A 103 -5.03 10.14 -9.19
CA TYR A 103 -4.56 10.30 -10.57
C TYR A 103 -4.62 11.76 -10.99
N VAL A 104 -3.77 12.14 -11.94
CA VAL A 104 -3.73 13.51 -12.51
C VAL A 104 -5.08 13.91 -13.14
N THR A 105 -5.86 12.96 -13.63
CA THR A 105 -7.18 13.18 -14.23
C THR A 105 -8.32 13.24 -13.21
N GLN A 106 -8.02 13.03 -11.93
CA GLN A 106 -8.94 13.04 -10.81
C GLN A 106 -8.34 13.88 -9.68
N THR A 107 -9.05 14.00 -8.55
CA THR A 107 -8.48 14.64 -7.37
C THR A 107 -7.26 13.83 -6.88
N ALA A 108 -6.09 14.47 -6.89
CA ALA A 108 -4.87 13.90 -6.32
C ALA A 108 -4.63 14.55 -4.96
N TYR A 109 -4.33 13.73 -3.98
CA TYR A 109 -3.99 14.14 -2.61
C TYR A 109 -2.50 13.93 -2.37
N TYR A 110 -1.89 14.81 -1.59
CA TYR A 110 -0.45 14.77 -1.29
C TYR A 110 -0.23 14.80 0.21
N SER A 111 0.75 14.02 0.66
CA SER A 111 1.21 14.00 2.06
C SER A 111 2.73 13.92 2.11
N THR A 112 3.37 14.86 2.82
CA THR A 112 4.83 14.97 2.91
C THR A 112 5.31 14.70 4.31
N PHE A 113 6.34 13.85 4.44
CA PHE A 113 7.08 13.61 5.68
C PHE A 113 8.52 14.07 5.56
N ASN A 114 9.02 14.71 6.62
CA ASN A 114 10.45 14.87 6.88
C ASN A 114 10.91 13.68 7.71
N ILE A 115 11.89 12.95 7.20
CA ILE A 115 12.32 11.66 7.71
C ILE A 115 13.77 11.78 8.16
N PHE A 116 14.06 11.18 9.29
CA PHE A 116 15.43 10.99 9.78
C PHE A 116 15.74 9.50 9.76
N VAL A 117 16.85 9.13 9.12
CA VAL A 117 17.34 7.75 9.00
C VAL A 117 18.65 7.66 9.76
N HIS A 118 18.68 6.81 10.77
CA HIS A 118 19.91 6.58 11.54
C HIS A 118 20.81 5.56 10.84
N ALA A 119 22.09 5.81 10.87
CA ALA A 119 23.11 4.88 10.39
C ALA A 119 23.06 3.51 11.10
N SER A 120 22.58 3.48 12.34
CA SER A 120 22.42 2.27 13.16
C SER A 120 21.22 1.41 12.77
N ASP A 121 20.29 1.92 11.96
CA ASP A 121 19.08 1.19 11.54
C ASP A 121 19.39 0.17 10.44
N THR A 122 20.01 -0.94 10.84
CA THR A 122 20.44 -2.01 9.91
C THR A 122 19.28 -2.70 9.19
N ALA A 123 18.07 -2.65 9.74
CA ALA A 123 16.84 -3.13 9.11
C ALA A 123 16.21 -2.10 8.16
N GLY A 124 16.74 -0.85 8.18
CA GLY A 124 16.18 0.30 7.50
C GLY A 124 15.03 0.97 8.26
N THR A 125 14.77 2.22 7.89
CA THR A 125 13.69 3.04 8.45
C THR A 125 12.45 2.91 7.57
N SER A 126 11.36 2.35 8.13
CA SER A 126 10.08 2.25 7.42
C SER A 126 9.25 3.51 7.60
N VAL A 127 8.72 4.03 6.50
CA VAL A 127 7.84 5.21 6.48
C VAL A 127 6.56 4.85 5.77
N GLY A 128 5.43 5.00 6.46
CA GLY A 128 4.13 4.55 5.97
C GLY A 128 3.08 5.64 5.89
N TRP A 129 2.21 5.54 4.90
CA TRP A 129 1.04 6.37 4.69
C TRP A 129 -0.22 5.51 4.71
N ASN A 130 -1.23 6.00 5.39
CA ASN A 130 -2.61 5.53 5.30
C ASN A 130 -3.51 6.67 4.83
N SER A 131 -4.79 6.40 4.61
CA SER A 131 -5.74 7.40 4.11
C SER A 131 -5.85 8.65 4.98
N GLY A 132 -5.68 8.51 6.29
CA GLY A 132 -5.79 9.64 7.24
C GLY A 132 -4.74 10.73 7.05
N TYR A 133 -3.63 10.45 6.38
CA TYR A 133 -2.59 11.44 6.06
C TYR A 133 -2.92 12.29 4.83
N PHE A 134 -3.93 11.94 4.05
CA PHE A 134 -4.34 12.66 2.84
C PHE A 134 -5.66 13.39 3.05
N ASP A 135 -6.70 12.65 3.34
CA ASP A 135 -8.04 13.15 3.63
C ASP A 135 -8.70 12.13 4.58
N PRO A 136 -9.09 12.54 5.79
CA PRO A 136 -9.74 11.65 6.76
C PRO A 136 -11.04 10.99 6.24
N SER A 137 -11.65 11.55 5.19
CA SER A 137 -12.87 10.99 4.58
C SER A 137 -12.61 9.81 3.65
N LEU A 138 -11.35 9.56 3.23
CA LEU A 138 -11.04 8.54 2.22
C LEU A 138 -11.17 7.11 2.72
N GLY A 139 -11.12 6.84 4.01
CA GLY A 139 -11.17 5.49 4.58
C GLY A 139 -10.00 4.58 4.18
N THR A 140 -9.71 4.47 2.88
CA THR A 140 -8.60 3.66 2.31
C THR A 140 -7.85 4.44 1.24
N LEU A 141 -6.64 3.99 0.89
CA LEU A 141 -5.90 4.46 -0.28
C LEU A 141 -6.37 3.69 -1.54
N PRO A 142 -6.26 4.27 -2.75
CA PRO A 142 -6.65 3.56 -3.96
C PRO A 142 -5.78 2.33 -4.19
N SER A 143 -6.34 1.27 -4.80
CA SER A 143 -5.63 0.03 -5.17
C SER A 143 -4.58 0.22 -6.28
N ARG A 144 -4.53 1.39 -6.87
CA ARG A 144 -3.59 1.82 -7.92
C ARG A 144 -3.50 3.34 -7.92
N GLY A 145 -2.49 3.89 -8.56
CA GLY A 145 -2.29 5.36 -8.59
C GLY A 145 -1.72 5.89 -7.27
N PHE A 146 -0.93 5.07 -6.58
CA PHE A 146 -0.16 5.49 -5.42
C PHE A 146 1.32 5.51 -5.76
N SER A 147 1.99 6.60 -5.41
CA SER A 147 3.43 6.76 -5.61
C SER A 147 4.05 7.61 -4.50
N VAL A 148 5.35 7.43 -4.31
CA VAL A 148 6.13 8.23 -3.36
C VAL A 148 7.33 8.83 -4.07
N THR A 149 7.52 10.14 -3.94
CA THR A 149 8.71 10.85 -4.42
C THR A 149 9.56 11.30 -3.26
N CYS A 150 10.81 10.88 -3.24
CA CYS A 150 11.78 11.28 -2.21
C CYS A 150 12.91 12.14 -2.80
N SER A 151 13.33 13.16 -2.05
CA SER A 151 14.61 13.84 -2.29
C SER A 151 15.72 13.00 -1.65
N LEU A 152 16.24 12.04 -2.40
CA LEU A 152 17.19 11.04 -1.91
C LEU A 152 18.61 11.64 -1.85
N PRO A 153 19.19 11.87 -0.65
CA PRO A 153 20.55 12.42 -0.53
C PRO A 153 21.61 11.37 -0.89
N PRO A 154 22.86 11.82 -1.13
CA PRO A 154 24.01 10.91 -1.26
C PRO A 154 24.09 9.94 -0.07
N GLY A 155 24.56 8.74 -0.31
CA GLY A 155 24.72 7.74 0.74
C GLY A 155 23.42 7.07 1.21
N MET A 156 22.30 7.29 0.50
CA MET A 156 21.00 6.73 0.83
C MET A 156 20.48 5.75 -0.22
N ALA A 157 19.65 4.83 0.24
CA ALA A 157 18.90 3.90 -0.62
C ALA A 157 17.43 3.83 -0.25
N ILE A 158 16.58 3.58 -1.25
CA ILE A 158 15.23 3.06 -1.07
C ILE A 158 15.30 1.56 -1.30
N VAL A 159 15.07 0.77 -0.25
CA VAL A 159 15.25 -0.70 -0.27
C VAL A 159 14.05 -1.38 -0.87
N GLY A 160 12.85 -0.96 -0.50
CA GLY A 160 11.60 -1.58 -0.97
C GLY A 160 10.39 -0.70 -0.77
N THR A 161 9.29 -1.12 -1.41
CA THR A 161 7.95 -0.59 -1.25
C THR A 161 7.02 -1.70 -0.76
N TYR A 162 6.09 -1.37 0.11
CA TYR A 162 5.15 -2.31 0.72
C TYR A 162 3.74 -1.74 0.65
N ALA A 163 2.80 -2.50 0.07
CA ALA A 163 1.39 -2.17 0.06
C ALA A 163 0.62 -3.21 0.86
N PHE A 164 -0.07 -2.78 1.90
CA PHE A 164 -0.92 -3.62 2.74
C PHE A 164 -2.37 -3.47 2.29
N TYR A 165 -3.09 -4.56 2.15
CA TYR A 165 -4.48 -4.58 1.74
C TYR A 165 -5.21 -5.76 2.34
N ASP A 166 -6.54 -5.66 2.42
CA ASP A 166 -7.39 -6.73 2.93
C ASP A 166 -8.00 -7.49 1.76
N GLU A 167 -7.78 -8.80 1.72
CA GLU A 167 -8.35 -9.71 0.74
C GLU A 167 -9.53 -10.44 1.34
N ASP A 168 -10.67 -10.44 0.64
CA ASP A 168 -11.81 -11.30 0.97
C ASP A 168 -11.49 -12.72 0.48
N VAL A 169 -11.34 -13.65 1.41
CA VAL A 169 -11.03 -15.05 1.11
C VAL A 169 -12.27 -15.95 1.16
N GLY A 170 -13.47 -15.36 1.27
CA GLY A 170 -14.72 -16.06 1.36
C GLY A 170 -15.01 -16.62 2.76
N SER A 171 -16.03 -17.46 2.86
CA SER A 171 -16.49 -18.14 4.09
C SER A 171 -16.44 -19.65 3.89
#